data_141ab3496c02d89f790c80314ef644af
#
_entry.id   141ab3496c02d89f790c80314ef644af
#
_cell.length_a   1.000
_cell.length_b   1.000
_cell.length_c   1.000
_cell.angle_alpha   90.00
_cell.angle_beta   90.00
_cell.angle_gamma   90.00
#
_symmetry.space_group_name_H-M   'P 1'
#
loop_
_entity.id
_entity.type
_entity.pdbx_description
1 polymer ?
#
loop_
_entity_poly.entity_id
_entity_poly.type
_entity_poly.pdbx_seq_one_letter_code
_entity_poly.pdbx_strand_id
1 'polypeptide(L)'
;MRVHDETGVDNMSSPAQPGTPSATVDLALASSGLTKRFRGGQLAVDGIDLAVPTGAVYGFLGPNGSGKTTTIRMLLGLIQPTRGSHAVLGLPMPDAQDDALPLVGSLVEGPAFYPHLSGRANLARFDAADRTTRRATAPERIDRALDRVGLLAAADKRYKAYSLGMKQRLGIATSLLKPRKLVILDEPTNGLDPQGTREVRNLIREIAADGITVFVSSHLLAEVEQICTHVGVMRTGKLVYQGPLAQLRGQAGLLVRTPRPELAAKVLGELGLAAVAQNGQQVTAELGAMLPEVVCERLVLAGVPVAGLETPRRSLEDEFVHLTGEGFDVD
;
A
#
# COMPACT_ATOMS: atom_id res chain seq x y z
N MET A 1 54.28 5.95 -64.38
CA MET A 1 53.27 5.00 -64.91
C MET A 1 52.42 4.49 -63.76
N ARG A 2 51.13 4.73 -63.90
CA ARG A 2 50.01 4.25 -63.06
C ARG A 2 49.77 4.98 -61.73
N VAL A 3 48.77 5.79 -61.80
CA VAL A 3 47.73 6.31 -60.93
C VAL A 3 47.02 5.22 -60.14
N HIS A 4 46.74 5.40 -58.89
CA HIS A 4 45.46 5.00 -58.26
C HIS A 4 45.03 5.96 -57.16
N ASP A 5 43.92 6.51 -57.43
CA ASP A 5 43.02 7.31 -56.64
C ASP A 5 42.23 6.42 -55.69
N GLU A 6 42.14 6.70 -54.39
CA GLU A 6 41.09 6.15 -53.53
C GLU A 6 40.69 7.19 -52.47
N THR A 7 39.57 7.80 -52.75
CA THR A 7 38.77 8.59 -51.84
C THR A 7 38.15 7.73 -50.74
N GLY A 8 38.68 7.78 -49.54
CA GLY A 8 38.06 7.19 -48.35
C GLY A 8 37.21 8.25 -47.62
N VAL A 9 35.90 8.04 -47.66
CA VAL A 9 34.92 8.85 -46.92
C VAL A 9 34.94 8.42 -45.46
N ASP A 10 35.44 9.29 -44.58
CA ASP A 10 35.38 9.12 -43.14
C ASP A 10 33.92 9.23 -42.61
N ASN A 11 33.39 8.09 -42.23
CA ASN A 11 32.11 8.00 -41.57
C ASN A 11 32.28 8.26 -40.07
N MET A 12 32.13 9.52 -39.68
CA MET A 12 32.13 9.93 -38.26
C MET A 12 30.89 9.35 -37.58
N SER A 13 31.06 8.21 -36.94
CA SER A 13 30.10 7.64 -35.96
C SER A 13 30.03 8.55 -34.75
N SER A 14 28.89 9.25 -34.57
CA SER A 14 28.55 9.99 -33.36
C SER A 14 28.58 9.06 -32.13
N PRO A 15 29.20 9.43 -31.03
CA PRO A 15 29.16 8.62 -29.80
C PRO A 15 27.73 8.62 -29.26
N ALA A 16 27.18 7.42 -29.04
CA ALA A 16 25.93 7.22 -28.33
C ALA A 16 26.02 7.83 -26.93
N GLN A 17 25.11 8.76 -26.62
CA GLN A 17 24.96 9.30 -25.27
C GLN A 17 24.60 8.17 -24.30
N PRO A 18 25.24 8.06 -23.14
CA PRO A 18 24.83 7.09 -22.13
C PRO A 18 23.43 7.47 -21.64
N GLY A 19 22.49 6.56 -21.88
CA GLY A 19 21.12 6.65 -21.37
C GLY A 19 21.13 6.87 -19.84
N THR A 20 20.41 7.88 -19.39
CA THR A 20 20.17 8.17 -17.97
C THR A 20 19.72 6.87 -17.30
N PRO A 21 20.35 6.39 -16.21
CA PRO A 21 19.88 5.20 -15.52
C PRO A 21 18.45 5.44 -15.05
N SER A 22 17.51 4.66 -15.56
CA SER A 22 16.17 4.54 -14.97
C SER A 22 16.37 4.20 -13.51
N ALA A 23 15.92 5.04 -12.59
CA ALA A 23 16.01 4.80 -11.17
C ALA A 23 15.32 3.45 -10.89
N THR A 24 16.11 2.42 -10.64
CA THR A 24 15.58 1.13 -10.19
C THR A 24 14.96 1.35 -8.84
N VAL A 25 13.63 1.30 -8.77
CA VAL A 25 12.90 1.40 -7.50
C VAL A 25 13.34 0.22 -6.64
N ASP A 26 13.93 0.53 -5.48
CA ASP A 26 14.30 -0.50 -4.51
C ASP A 26 13.02 -1.07 -3.88
N LEU A 27 12.84 -2.39 -3.93
CA LEU A 27 11.63 -3.07 -3.47
C LEU A 27 11.85 -3.77 -2.13
N ALA A 28 11.02 -3.45 -1.16
CA ALA A 28 10.99 -4.15 0.12
C ALA A 28 10.32 -5.52 0.02
N LEU A 29 9.31 -5.67 -0.85
CA LEU A 29 8.70 -6.95 -1.19
C LEU A 29 8.53 -7.02 -2.70
N ALA A 30 8.89 -8.15 -3.28
CA ALA A 30 8.67 -8.45 -4.69
C ALA A 30 8.16 -9.88 -4.86
N SER A 31 7.27 -10.11 -5.82
CA SER A 31 6.91 -11.48 -6.22
C SER A 31 6.68 -11.56 -7.72
N SER A 32 6.86 -12.75 -8.28
CA SER A 32 6.57 -13.06 -9.68
C SER A 32 5.78 -14.35 -9.79
N GLY A 33 4.57 -14.27 -10.33
CA GLY A 33 3.66 -15.39 -10.54
C GLY A 33 3.30 -16.14 -9.24
N LEU A 34 3.33 -15.47 -8.07
CA LEU A 34 3.17 -16.13 -6.77
C LEU A 34 1.79 -16.77 -6.66
N THR A 35 1.75 -18.07 -6.47
CA THR A 35 0.52 -18.87 -6.53
C THR A 35 0.43 -19.82 -5.34
N LYS A 36 -0.77 -19.92 -4.75
CA LYS A 36 -1.07 -20.93 -3.72
C LYS A 36 -2.33 -21.70 -4.04
N ARG A 37 -2.17 -23.00 -4.22
CA ARG A 37 -3.28 -23.96 -4.27
C ARG A 37 -3.15 -24.89 -3.07
N PHE A 38 -4.19 -25.00 -2.27
CA PHE A 38 -4.24 -25.95 -1.14
C PHE A 38 -4.58 -27.37 -1.61
N ARG A 39 -4.27 -28.36 -0.78
CA ARG A 39 -4.50 -29.79 -1.10
C ARG A 39 -5.95 -30.11 -1.46
N GLY A 40 -6.92 -29.36 -0.92
CA GLY A 40 -8.36 -29.47 -1.26
C GLY A 40 -8.76 -28.89 -2.61
N GLY A 41 -7.78 -28.43 -3.44
CA GLY A 41 -8.03 -27.84 -4.77
C GLY A 41 -8.30 -26.34 -4.78
N GLN A 42 -8.55 -25.74 -3.61
CA GLN A 42 -8.81 -24.30 -3.49
C GLN A 42 -7.59 -23.49 -3.94
N LEU A 43 -7.80 -22.60 -4.92
CA LEU A 43 -6.82 -21.63 -5.40
C LEU A 43 -7.00 -20.34 -4.59
N ALA A 44 -6.15 -20.16 -3.59
CA ALA A 44 -6.24 -19.02 -2.70
C ALA A 44 -5.48 -17.77 -3.21
N VAL A 45 -4.41 -17.99 -3.99
CA VAL A 45 -3.63 -16.94 -4.65
C VAL A 45 -3.27 -17.42 -6.05
N ASP A 46 -3.47 -16.59 -7.06
CA ASP A 46 -3.37 -16.94 -8.48
C ASP A 46 -2.45 -15.98 -9.23
N GLY A 47 -1.15 -16.28 -9.24
CA GLY A 47 -0.16 -15.62 -10.10
C GLY A 47 0.05 -14.13 -9.80
N ILE A 48 0.21 -13.74 -8.54
CA ILE A 48 0.40 -12.32 -8.23
C ILE A 48 1.84 -11.85 -8.41
N ASP A 49 1.99 -10.67 -9.03
CA ASP A 49 3.25 -9.94 -9.24
C ASP A 49 3.26 -8.71 -8.34
N LEU A 50 3.71 -8.88 -7.10
CA LEU A 50 3.72 -7.83 -6.10
C LEU A 50 5.01 -7.01 -6.18
N ALA A 51 4.89 -5.68 -6.07
CA ALA A 51 6.00 -4.75 -6.02
C ALA A 51 5.76 -3.67 -4.96
N VAL A 52 6.39 -3.82 -3.80
CA VAL A 52 6.27 -2.90 -2.66
C VAL A 52 7.53 -2.03 -2.58
N PRO A 53 7.44 -0.71 -2.84
CA PRO A 53 8.61 0.17 -2.75
C PRO A 53 9.15 0.28 -1.32
N THR A 54 10.48 0.36 -1.19
CA THR A 54 11.12 0.66 0.09
C THR A 54 10.69 2.03 0.63
N GLY A 55 10.43 2.12 1.94
CA GLY A 55 9.96 3.33 2.61
C GLY A 55 8.48 3.64 2.40
N ALA A 56 7.73 2.85 1.63
CA ALA A 56 6.30 3.04 1.46
C ALA A 56 5.51 2.55 2.69
N VAL A 57 4.36 3.19 2.92
CA VAL A 57 3.24 2.57 3.64
C VAL A 57 2.34 1.97 2.57
N TYR A 58 2.40 0.64 2.46
CA TYR A 58 1.69 -0.11 1.41
C TYR A 58 0.45 -0.78 1.98
N GLY A 59 -0.73 -0.37 1.52
CA GLY A 59 -2.01 -0.98 1.84
C GLY A 59 -2.32 -2.18 0.95
N PHE A 60 -2.51 -3.35 1.52
CA PHE A 60 -2.90 -4.55 0.81
C PHE A 60 -4.40 -4.82 1.03
N LEU A 61 -5.21 -4.33 0.12
CA LEU A 61 -6.65 -4.16 0.26
C LEU A 61 -7.42 -5.27 -0.45
N GLY A 62 -8.55 -5.66 0.10
CA GLY A 62 -9.47 -6.61 -0.54
C GLY A 62 -10.46 -7.22 0.45
N PRO A 63 -11.57 -7.79 -0.04
CA PRO A 63 -12.57 -8.43 0.82
C PRO A 63 -12.00 -9.64 1.59
N ASN A 64 -12.75 -10.10 2.56
CA ASN A 64 -12.40 -11.33 3.28
C ASN A 64 -12.37 -12.51 2.30
N GLY A 65 -11.38 -13.40 2.47
CA GLY A 65 -11.18 -14.51 1.55
C GLY A 65 -10.50 -14.18 0.21
N SER A 66 -10.13 -12.92 -0.07
CA SER A 66 -9.45 -12.53 -1.31
C SER A 66 -8.01 -13.06 -1.45
N GLY A 67 -7.43 -13.64 -0.40
CA GLY A 67 -6.08 -14.21 -0.41
C GLY A 67 -5.01 -13.38 0.31
N LYS A 68 -5.35 -12.27 0.98
CA LYS A 68 -4.41 -11.37 1.68
C LYS A 68 -3.53 -12.11 2.70
N THR A 69 -4.12 -12.73 3.71
CA THR A 69 -3.38 -13.47 4.76
C THR A 69 -2.57 -14.63 4.17
N THR A 70 -3.10 -15.32 3.15
CA THR A 70 -2.37 -16.38 2.45
C THR A 70 -1.11 -15.84 1.76
N THR A 71 -1.22 -14.68 1.12
CA THR A 71 -0.09 -14.00 0.50
C THR A 71 0.95 -13.59 1.54
N ILE A 72 0.52 -12.96 2.64
CA ILE A 72 1.41 -12.58 3.75
C ILE A 72 2.15 -13.79 4.31
N ARG A 73 1.45 -14.90 4.52
CA ARG A 73 2.09 -16.14 5.01
C ARG A 73 3.13 -16.70 4.04
N MET A 74 2.92 -16.60 2.72
CA MET A 74 3.92 -16.97 1.73
C MET A 74 5.14 -16.04 1.78
N LEU A 75 4.92 -14.72 1.81
CA LEU A 75 5.98 -13.72 1.89
C LEU A 75 6.88 -13.92 3.11
N LEU A 76 6.31 -14.34 4.24
CA LEU A 76 7.03 -14.63 5.48
C LEU A 76 7.61 -16.06 5.56
N GLY A 77 7.43 -16.87 4.51
CA GLY A 77 7.89 -18.26 4.51
C GLY A 77 7.11 -19.19 5.44
N LEU A 78 5.97 -18.76 6.01
CA LEU A 78 5.13 -19.57 6.90
C LEU A 78 4.41 -20.68 6.15
N ILE A 79 4.15 -20.49 4.86
CA ILE A 79 3.66 -21.49 3.93
C ILE A 79 4.41 -21.41 2.60
N GLN A 80 4.69 -22.56 1.99
CA GLN A 80 5.36 -22.60 0.70
C GLN A 80 4.38 -22.24 -0.44
N PRO A 81 4.78 -21.43 -1.42
CA PRO A 81 4.02 -21.23 -2.65
C PRO A 81 3.92 -22.54 -3.44
N THR A 82 2.87 -22.69 -4.24
CA THR A 82 2.73 -23.79 -5.20
C THR A 82 3.52 -23.53 -6.47
N ARG A 83 3.61 -22.25 -6.87
CA ARG A 83 4.39 -21.75 -8.03
C ARG A 83 4.79 -20.30 -7.79
N GLY A 84 5.69 -19.80 -8.63
CA GLY A 84 6.22 -18.45 -8.58
C GLY A 84 7.36 -18.30 -7.58
N SER A 85 7.88 -17.09 -7.50
CA SER A 85 8.99 -16.72 -6.63
C SER A 85 8.70 -15.41 -5.91
N HIS A 86 9.41 -15.15 -4.83
CA HIS A 86 9.33 -13.87 -4.13
C HIS A 86 10.66 -13.52 -3.46
N ALA A 87 10.85 -12.24 -3.19
CA ALA A 87 11.97 -11.71 -2.47
C ALA A 87 11.51 -10.75 -1.36
N VAL A 88 12.24 -10.73 -0.25
CA VAL A 88 12.03 -9.84 0.89
C VAL A 88 13.30 -9.02 1.08
N LEU A 89 13.21 -7.70 1.02
CA LEU A 89 14.35 -6.77 1.08
C LEU A 89 15.45 -7.10 0.05
N GLY A 90 15.04 -7.50 -1.16
CA GLY A 90 15.93 -7.92 -2.24
C GLY A 90 16.51 -9.33 -2.10
N LEU A 91 16.23 -10.03 -1.00
CA LEU A 91 16.74 -11.36 -0.70
C LEU A 91 15.76 -12.44 -1.17
N PRO A 92 16.17 -13.44 -1.99
CA PRO A 92 15.29 -14.46 -2.53
C PRO A 92 14.80 -15.42 -1.42
N MET A 93 13.50 -15.69 -1.43
CA MET A 93 12.86 -16.59 -0.47
C MET A 93 12.51 -17.93 -1.16
N PRO A 94 12.69 -19.09 -0.47
CA PRO A 94 13.09 -19.25 0.94
C PRO A 94 14.60 -19.28 1.18
N ASP A 95 15.45 -19.24 0.14
CA ASP A 95 16.88 -19.55 0.22
C ASP A 95 17.65 -18.62 1.18
N ALA A 96 17.28 -17.33 1.23
CA ALA A 96 17.90 -16.33 2.08
C ALA A 96 17.01 -15.92 3.28
N GLN A 97 16.10 -16.80 3.72
CA GLN A 97 15.15 -16.46 4.81
C GLN A 97 15.85 -16.12 6.14
N ASP A 98 16.97 -16.76 6.43
CA ASP A 98 17.71 -16.54 7.68
C ASP A 98 18.38 -15.16 7.72
N ASP A 99 18.63 -14.54 6.57
CA ASP A 99 19.14 -13.17 6.45
C ASP A 99 18.02 -12.14 6.35
N ALA A 100 16.93 -12.47 5.66
CA ALA A 100 15.80 -11.57 5.43
C ALA A 100 14.91 -11.39 6.67
N LEU A 101 14.46 -12.50 7.29
CA LEU A 101 13.46 -12.45 8.36
C LEU A 101 13.92 -11.72 9.65
N PRO A 102 15.19 -11.74 10.05
CA PRO A 102 15.65 -10.91 11.17
C PRO A 102 15.44 -9.39 10.96
N LEU A 103 15.31 -8.93 9.73
CA LEU A 103 15.05 -7.53 9.37
C LEU A 103 13.55 -7.21 9.24
N VAL A 104 12.69 -8.22 9.36
CA VAL A 104 11.23 -8.10 9.22
C VAL A 104 10.57 -8.23 10.59
N GLY A 105 9.70 -7.28 10.93
CA GLY A 105 8.74 -7.40 12.01
C GLY A 105 7.39 -7.86 11.44
N SER A 106 6.69 -8.74 12.12
CA SER A 106 5.38 -9.17 11.62
C SER A 106 4.35 -9.38 12.73
N LEU A 107 3.09 -9.08 12.40
CA LEU A 107 1.92 -9.43 13.18
C LEU A 107 0.91 -10.07 12.24
N VAL A 108 0.73 -11.40 12.35
CA VAL A 108 -0.18 -12.18 11.51
C VAL A 108 -1.19 -12.88 12.42
N GLU A 109 -2.49 -12.75 12.12
CA GLU A 109 -3.61 -13.38 12.83
C GLU A 109 -3.73 -13.04 14.32
N GLY A 110 -3.20 -11.90 14.72
CA GLY A 110 -3.27 -11.44 16.11
C GLY A 110 -2.22 -12.10 17.03
N PRO A 111 -2.00 -11.50 18.18
CA PRO A 111 -0.93 -11.91 19.07
C PRO A 111 -1.32 -13.10 19.95
N ALA A 112 -0.58 -14.19 19.84
CA ALA A 112 -0.68 -15.35 20.73
C ALA A 112 0.12 -15.11 22.02
N PHE A 113 -0.44 -14.36 22.96
CA PHE A 113 0.18 -14.08 24.25
C PHE A 113 -0.38 -14.97 25.37
N TYR A 114 0.42 -15.13 26.42
CA TYR A 114 0.02 -15.85 27.64
C TYR A 114 -0.86 -14.96 28.50
N PRO A 115 -2.15 -15.30 28.73
CA PRO A 115 -3.10 -14.41 29.39
C PRO A 115 -2.74 -14.08 30.86
N HIS A 116 -2.02 -14.98 31.52
CA HIS A 116 -1.64 -14.86 32.93
C HIS A 116 -0.34 -14.06 33.15
N LEU A 117 0.45 -13.85 32.09
CA LEU A 117 1.66 -13.03 32.15
C LEU A 117 1.33 -11.56 31.94
N SER A 118 2.22 -10.66 32.39
CA SER A 118 2.14 -9.24 32.10
C SER A 118 2.54 -8.96 30.65
N GLY A 119 2.26 -7.74 30.16
CA GLY A 119 2.73 -7.29 28.85
C GLY A 119 4.24 -7.41 28.72
N ARG A 120 4.99 -6.91 29.72
CA ARG A 120 6.45 -7.01 29.81
C ARG A 120 6.94 -8.45 29.74
N ALA A 121 6.36 -9.34 30.53
CA ALA A 121 6.75 -10.75 30.59
C ALA A 121 6.46 -11.48 29.27
N ASN A 122 5.39 -11.13 28.58
CA ASN A 122 5.11 -11.64 27.25
C ASN A 122 6.17 -11.19 26.25
N LEU A 123 6.49 -9.89 26.19
CA LEU A 123 7.56 -9.40 25.28
C LEU A 123 8.92 -10.03 25.58
N ALA A 124 9.24 -10.23 26.87
CA ALA A 124 10.48 -10.91 27.27
C ALA A 124 10.59 -12.33 26.72
N ARG A 125 9.48 -13.04 26.58
CA ARG A 125 9.47 -14.38 25.96
C ARG A 125 9.75 -14.30 24.45
N PHE A 126 9.15 -13.33 23.75
CA PHE A 126 9.42 -13.10 22.32
C PHE A 126 10.87 -12.68 22.10
N ASP A 127 11.41 -11.77 22.93
CA ASP A 127 12.81 -11.35 22.85
C ASP A 127 13.77 -12.53 23.10
N ALA A 128 13.47 -13.40 24.06
CA ALA A 128 14.28 -14.56 24.38
C ALA A 128 14.23 -15.67 23.30
N ALA A 129 13.16 -15.73 22.51
CA ALA A 129 13.04 -16.67 21.39
C ALA A 129 13.93 -16.27 20.20
N ASP A 130 14.32 -15.02 20.12
CA ASP A 130 15.17 -14.52 19.06
C ASP A 130 16.65 -14.75 19.38
N ARG A 131 17.28 -15.67 18.62
CA ARG A 131 18.68 -16.08 18.80
C ARG A 131 19.71 -14.97 18.54
N THR A 132 19.29 -13.89 17.88
CA THR A 132 20.21 -12.78 17.52
C THR A 132 20.24 -11.67 18.56
N THR A 133 19.46 -11.77 19.66
CA THR A 133 19.40 -10.77 20.72
C THR A 133 20.38 -11.07 21.86
N ARG A 134 20.92 -9.99 22.49
CA ARG A 134 21.71 -10.09 23.70
C ARG A 134 20.80 -9.98 24.91
N ARG A 135 20.85 -10.95 25.84
CA ARG A 135 20.05 -10.95 27.07
C ARG A 135 20.29 -9.72 27.94
N ALA A 136 21.52 -9.23 28.01
CA ALA A 136 21.88 -8.09 28.83
C ALA A 136 21.13 -6.80 28.48
N THR A 137 20.74 -6.61 27.22
CA THR A 137 20.01 -5.42 26.75
C THR A 137 18.51 -5.67 26.56
N ALA A 138 17.99 -6.85 26.95
CA ALA A 138 16.59 -7.20 26.82
C ALA A 138 15.64 -6.23 27.58
N PRO A 139 15.91 -5.83 28.83
CA PRO A 139 15.03 -4.91 29.54
C PRO A 139 14.84 -3.59 28.81
N GLU A 140 15.92 -2.98 28.34
CA GLU A 140 15.89 -1.70 27.62
C GLU A 140 15.15 -1.80 26.28
N ARG A 141 15.30 -2.93 25.54
CA ARG A 141 14.57 -3.16 24.30
C ARG A 141 13.07 -3.30 24.54
N ILE A 142 12.72 -4.05 25.57
CA ILE A 142 11.31 -4.28 25.95
C ILE A 142 10.67 -2.99 26.37
N ASP A 143 11.35 -2.19 27.20
CA ASP A 143 10.82 -0.90 27.66
C ASP A 143 10.63 0.08 26.51
N ARG A 144 11.60 0.18 25.60
CA ARG A 144 11.47 0.98 24.37
C ARG A 144 10.30 0.53 23.50
N ALA A 145 10.12 -0.79 23.32
CA ALA A 145 9.01 -1.31 22.52
C ALA A 145 7.65 -1.02 23.18
N LEU A 146 7.55 -1.14 24.51
CA LEU A 146 6.34 -0.80 25.27
C LEU A 146 6.03 0.69 25.24
N ASP A 147 7.04 1.53 25.40
CA ASP A 147 6.92 2.98 25.34
C ASP A 147 6.40 3.43 23.98
N ARG A 148 7.02 2.89 22.90
CA ARG A 148 6.66 3.20 21.52
C ARG A 148 5.20 2.91 21.18
N VAL A 149 4.60 1.89 21.79
CA VAL A 149 3.20 1.56 21.60
C VAL A 149 2.29 2.13 22.69
N GLY A 150 2.82 3.01 23.57
CA GLY A 150 2.07 3.66 24.65
C GLY A 150 1.59 2.69 25.74
N LEU A 151 2.34 1.61 25.99
CA LEU A 151 1.98 0.58 26.97
C LEU A 151 2.95 0.49 28.16
N LEU A 152 3.95 1.38 28.26
CA LEU A 152 4.95 1.32 29.33
C LEU A 152 4.33 1.42 30.72
N ALA A 153 3.37 2.33 30.92
CA ALA A 153 2.64 2.48 32.18
C ALA A 153 1.77 1.26 32.56
N ALA A 154 1.38 0.45 31.56
CA ALA A 154 0.59 -0.76 31.74
C ALA A 154 1.42 -2.05 31.63
N ALA A 155 2.76 -1.93 31.53
CA ALA A 155 3.67 -3.03 31.23
C ALA A 155 3.50 -4.23 32.15
N ASP A 156 3.28 -3.99 33.44
CA ASP A 156 3.20 -5.04 34.45
C ASP A 156 1.78 -5.54 34.73
N LYS A 157 0.75 -4.94 34.06
CA LYS A 157 -0.62 -5.43 34.09
C LYS A 157 -0.72 -6.75 33.32
N ARG A 158 -1.49 -7.71 33.85
CA ARG A 158 -1.69 -9.01 33.20
C ARG A 158 -2.39 -8.83 31.84
N TYR A 159 -1.92 -9.56 30.82
CA TYR A 159 -2.44 -9.46 29.45
C TYR A 159 -3.96 -9.74 29.36
N LYS A 160 -4.51 -10.67 30.18
CA LYS A 160 -5.95 -10.91 30.21
C LYS A 160 -6.79 -9.66 30.55
N ALA A 161 -6.19 -8.69 31.23
CA ALA A 161 -6.84 -7.44 31.64
C ALA A 161 -6.59 -6.28 30.65
N TYR A 162 -5.92 -6.54 29.52
CA TYR A 162 -5.75 -5.58 28.43
C TYR A 162 -7.04 -5.46 27.61
N SER A 163 -7.37 -4.24 27.17
CA SER A 163 -8.38 -4.02 26.14
C SER A 163 -7.91 -4.61 24.80
N LEU A 164 -8.80 -4.77 23.83
CA LEU A 164 -8.44 -5.26 22.51
C LEU A 164 -7.38 -4.37 21.86
N GLY A 165 -7.53 -3.05 21.91
CA GLY A 165 -6.53 -2.10 21.41
C GLY A 165 -5.17 -2.22 22.10
N MET A 166 -5.13 -2.42 23.42
CA MET A 166 -3.87 -2.69 24.14
C MET A 166 -3.23 -4.01 23.68
N LYS A 167 -4.03 -5.04 23.47
CA LYS A 167 -3.57 -6.35 22.95
C LYS A 167 -2.94 -6.20 21.58
N GLN A 168 -3.60 -5.48 20.69
CA GLN A 168 -3.14 -5.24 19.32
C GLN A 168 -1.83 -4.44 19.34
N ARG A 169 -1.75 -3.36 20.13
CA ARG A 169 -0.53 -2.56 20.27
C ARG A 169 0.62 -3.38 20.87
N LEU A 170 0.37 -4.25 21.82
CA LEU A 170 1.37 -5.18 22.34
C LEU A 170 1.86 -6.13 21.23
N GLY A 171 0.96 -6.59 20.35
CA GLY A 171 1.31 -7.39 19.17
C GLY A 171 2.25 -6.63 18.23
N ILE A 172 1.95 -5.37 17.96
CA ILE A 172 2.84 -4.52 17.15
C ILE A 172 4.19 -4.32 17.88
N ALA A 173 4.20 -4.18 19.21
CA ALA A 173 5.44 -4.07 19.98
C ALA A 173 6.41 -5.26 19.78
N THR A 174 5.89 -6.47 19.57
CA THR A 174 6.76 -7.64 19.25
C THR A 174 7.55 -7.43 17.95
N SER A 175 6.91 -6.81 16.96
CA SER A 175 7.56 -6.51 15.67
C SER A 175 8.66 -5.44 15.79
N LEU A 176 8.61 -4.62 16.87
CA LEU A 176 9.51 -3.49 17.12
C LEU A 176 10.58 -3.77 18.19
N LEU A 177 10.69 -4.99 18.73
CA LEU A 177 11.70 -5.35 19.70
C LEU A 177 13.14 -5.13 19.20
N LYS A 178 13.33 -5.12 17.88
CA LYS A 178 14.61 -4.88 17.21
C LYS A 178 14.45 -3.84 16.11
N PRO A 179 15.58 -3.24 15.64
CA PRO A 179 15.56 -2.48 14.40
C PRO A 179 15.06 -3.33 13.23
N ARG A 180 14.06 -2.82 12.52
CA ARG A 180 13.46 -3.47 11.35
C ARG A 180 13.59 -2.56 10.13
N LYS A 181 13.66 -3.18 8.95
CA LYS A 181 13.57 -2.48 7.66
C LYS A 181 12.17 -2.58 7.06
N LEU A 182 11.43 -3.62 7.45
CA LEU A 182 10.08 -3.91 7.00
C LEU A 182 9.21 -4.37 8.17
N VAL A 183 7.99 -3.86 8.26
CA VAL A 183 6.97 -4.32 9.20
C VAL A 183 5.73 -4.75 8.42
N ILE A 184 5.26 -5.98 8.65
CA ILE A 184 4.07 -6.56 8.01
C ILE A 184 2.99 -6.74 9.07
N LEU A 185 1.84 -6.10 8.87
CA LEU A 185 0.70 -6.12 9.79
C LEU A 185 -0.53 -6.66 9.06
N ASP A 186 -1.05 -7.79 9.53
CA ASP A 186 -2.26 -8.40 8.97
C ASP A 186 -3.48 -7.97 9.78
N GLU A 187 -4.36 -7.17 9.16
CA GLU A 187 -5.60 -6.62 9.74
C GLU A 187 -5.40 -5.98 11.15
N PRO A 188 -4.44 -5.03 11.33
CA PRO A 188 -4.05 -4.57 12.66
C PRO A 188 -5.11 -3.77 13.42
N THR A 189 -6.15 -3.31 12.74
CA THR A 189 -7.25 -2.50 13.28
C THR A 189 -8.55 -3.28 13.44
N ASN A 190 -8.56 -4.55 12.99
CA ASN A 190 -9.77 -5.36 13.00
C ASN A 190 -10.38 -5.50 14.40
N GLY A 191 -11.68 -5.19 14.53
CA GLY A 191 -12.43 -5.30 15.79
C GLY A 191 -12.13 -4.20 16.81
N LEU A 192 -11.31 -3.20 16.47
CA LEU A 192 -11.04 -2.07 17.37
C LEU A 192 -12.17 -1.04 17.34
N ASP A 193 -12.33 -0.37 18.44
CA ASP A 193 -13.16 0.85 18.53
C ASP A 193 -12.49 2.01 17.75
N PRO A 194 -13.22 3.10 17.46
CA PRO A 194 -12.67 4.23 16.70
C PRO A 194 -11.44 4.88 17.35
N GLN A 195 -11.29 4.81 18.67
CA GLN A 195 -10.11 5.33 19.37
C GLN A 195 -8.91 4.40 19.15
N GLY A 196 -9.07 3.10 19.38
CA GLY A 196 -8.02 2.11 19.16
C GLY A 196 -7.53 2.09 17.72
N THR A 197 -8.45 2.22 16.76
CA THR A 197 -8.12 2.34 15.34
C THR A 197 -7.23 3.57 15.07
N ARG A 198 -7.58 4.74 15.66
CA ARG A 198 -6.75 5.96 15.53
C ARG A 198 -5.36 5.78 16.14
N GLU A 199 -5.27 5.14 17.30
CA GLU A 199 -3.99 4.89 17.99
C GLU A 199 -3.08 3.99 17.15
N VAL A 200 -3.62 2.90 16.57
CA VAL A 200 -2.85 2.00 15.70
C VAL A 200 -2.42 2.69 14.41
N ARG A 201 -3.28 3.50 13.80
CA ARG A 201 -2.92 4.28 12.59
C ARG A 201 -1.80 5.29 12.86
N ASN A 202 -1.84 5.99 13.98
CA ASN A 202 -0.78 6.91 14.38
C ASN A 202 0.54 6.17 14.57
N LEU A 203 0.51 5.03 15.23
CA LEU A 203 1.67 4.17 15.41
C LEU A 203 2.27 3.72 14.06
N ILE A 204 1.44 3.34 13.08
CA ILE A 204 1.90 2.97 11.73
C ILE A 204 2.60 4.17 11.05
N ARG A 205 2.04 5.39 11.17
CA ARG A 205 2.68 6.60 10.62
C ARG A 205 4.03 6.89 11.28
N GLU A 206 4.12 6.75 12.59
CA GLU A 206 5.38 6.92 13.33
C GLU A 206 6.44 5.90 12.92
N ILE A 207 6.06 4.62 12.75
CA ILE A 207 6.95 3.58 12.25
C ILE A 207 7.48 3.94 10.85
N ALA A 208 6.61 4.41 9.98
CA ALA A 208 6.98 4.82 8.62
C ALA A 208 7.86 6.08 8.61
N ALA A 209 7.62 7.04 9.51
CA ALA A 209 8.43 8.24 9.65
C ALA A 209 9.89 7.95 10.07
N ASP A 210 10.14 6.81 10.72
CA ASP A 210 11.50 6.33 10.99
C ASP A 210 12.18 5.68 9.77
N GLY A 211 11.57 5.73 8.60
CA GLY A 211 12.10 5.15 7.36
C GLY A 211 11.85 3.65 7.20
N ILE A 212 11.03 3.05 8.05
CA ILE A 212 10.67 1.62 7.98
C ILE A 212 9.56 1.45 6.95
N THR A 213 9.72 0.50 6.03
CA THR A 213 8.63 0.11 5.12
C THR A 213 7.53 -0.57 5.92
N VAL A 214 6.28 -0.16 5.72
CA VAL A 214 5.12 -0.80 6.36
C VAL A 214 4.21 -1.41 5.32
N PHE A 215 3.96 -2.71 5.44
CA PHE A 215 2.97 -3.44 4.66
C PHE A 215 1.79 -3.78 5.57
N VAL A 216 0.62 -3.23 5.29
CA VAL A 216 -0.59 -3.41 6.10
C VAL A 216 -1.72 -3.98 5.26
N SER A 217 -2.28 -5.13 5.67
CA SER A 217 -3.52 -5.61 5.06
C SER A 217 -4.73 -4.96 5.73
N SER A 218 -5.75 -4.68 4.95
CA SER A 218 -7.05 -4.23 5.45
C SER A 218 -8.17 -4.61 4.47
N HIS A 219 -9.37 -4.77 4.98
CA HIS A 219 -10.59 -4.82 4.18
C HIS A 219 -11.31 -3.46 4.17
N LEU A 220 -10.83 -2.46 4.94
CA LEU A 220 -11.43 -1.14 5.08
C LEU A 220 -10.65 -0.09 4.27
N LEU A 221 -11.27 0.41 3.20
CA LEU A 221 -10.68 1.42 2.32
C LEU A 221 -10.36 2.72 3.07
N ALA A 222 -11.28 3.18 3.93
CA ALA A 222 -11.13 4.41 4.70
C ALA A 222 -9.87 4.41 5.59
N GLU A 223 -9.39 3.24 6.03
CA GLU A 223 -8.15 3.13 6.78
C GLU A 223 -6.92 3.30 5.87
N VAL A 224 -6.94 2.62 4.72
CA VAL A 224 -5.87 2.68 3.72
C VAL A 224 -5.69 4.11 3.21
N GLU A 225 -6.79 4.82 2.96
CA GLU A 225 -6.79 6.21 2.54
C GLU A 225 -6.03 7.15 3.48
N GLN A 226 -6.10 6.86 4.77
CA GLN A 226 -5.55 7.75 5.78
C GLN A 226 -4.06 7.56 6.02
N ILE A 227 -3.50 6.37 5.76
CA ILE A 227 -2.12 6.05 6.15
C ILE A 227 -1.24 5.63 4.99
N CYS A 228 -1.81 5.10 3.89
CA CYS A 228 -1.02 4.47 2.85
C CYS A 228 -0.57 5.46 1.78
N THR A 229 0.63 5.26 1.25
CA THR A 229 1.17 5.96 0.08
C THR A 229 0.95 5.16 -1.20
N HIS A 230 0.97 3.82 -1.07
CA HIS A 230 0.76 2.86 -2.16
C HIS A 230 -0.29 1.85 -1.76
N VAL A 231 -0.91 1.23 -2.76
CA VAL A 231 -1.95 0.22 -2.52
C VAL A 231 -1.86 -0.91 -3.55
N GLY A 232 -2.15 -2.12 -3.09
CA GLY A 232 -2.42 -3.28 -3.93
C GLY A 232 -3.83 -3.79 -3.62
N VAL A 233 -4.65 -3.99 -4.65
CA VAL A 233 -6.04 -4.44 -4.50
C VAL A 233 -6.14 -5.89 -4.90
N MET A 234 -6.62 -6.73 -3.96
CA MET A 234 -6.83 -8.16 -4.15
C MET A 234 -8.31 -8.48 -4.39
N ARG A 235 -8.58 -9.33 -5.39
CA ARG A 235 -9.88 -9.92 -5.63
C ARG A 235 -9.74 -11.38 -6.02
N THR A 236 -10.46 -12.29 -5.35
CA THR A 236 -10.49 -13.73 -5.67
C THR A 236 -9.12 -14.33 -6.01
N GLY A 237 -8.12 -14.05 -5.17
CA GLY A 237 -6.75 -14.56 -5.31
C GLY A 237 -5.86 -13.79 -6.29
N LYS A 238 -6.35 -12.77 -6.99
CA LYS A 238 -5.60 -11.99 -7.98
C LYS A 238 -5.33 -10.57 -7.49
N LEU A 239 -4.18 -10.02 -7.85
CA LEU A 239 -3.85 -8.61 -7.70
C LEU A 239 -4.42 -7.85 -8.90
N VAL A 240 -5.51 -7.10 -8.70
CA VAL A 240 -6.22 -6.39 -9.78
C VAL A 240 -5.73 -4.96 -10.00
N TYR A 241 -5.04 -4.40 -9.00
CA TYR A 241 -4.38 -3.10 -9.07
C TYR A 241 -3.17 -3.08 -8.13
N GLN A 242 -2.13 -2.36 -8.51
CA GLN A 242 -1.10 -1.88 -7.59
C GLN A 242 -0.47 -0.59 -8.09
N GLY A 243 -0.15 0.31 -7.17
CA GLY A 243 0.48 1.58 -7.49
C GLY A 243 0.32 2.62 -6.39
N PRO A 244 0.74 3.86 -6.65
CA PRO A 244 0.50 4.98 -5.75
C PRO A 244 -0.99 5.19 -5.50
N LEU A 245 -1.36 5.38 -4.23
CA LEU A 245 -2.76 5.61 -3.85
C LEU A 245 -3.37 6.84 -4.55
N ALA A 246 -2.55 7.85 -4.80
CA ALA A 246 -2.99 9.06 -5.51
C ALA A 246 -3.46 8.76 -6.95
N GLN A 247 -2.89 7.74 -7.60
CA GLN A 247 -3.29 7.34 -8.95
C GLN A 247 -4.60 6.52 -8.95
N LEU A 248 -4.88 5.78 -7.87
CA LEU A 248 -6.13 5.04 -7.74
C LEU A 248 -7.35 5.99 -7.61
N ARG A 249 -7.15 7.21 -7.13
CA ARG A 249 -8.25 8.21 -7.00
C ARG A 249 -8.83 8.70 -8.31
N GLY A 250 -8.34 8.22 -9.46
CA GLY A 250 -8.79 8.64 -10.77
C GLY A 250 -8.48 10.12 -11.06
N GLN A 251 -8.72 10.53 -12.30
CA GLN A 251 -8.63 11.95 -12.66
C GLN A 251 -9.80 12.71 -12.02
N ALA A 252 -9.55 13.95 -11.59
CA ALA A 252 -10.63 14.80 -11.09
C ALA A 252 -11.67 14.99 -12.19
N GLY A 253 -12.91 14.67 -11.90
CA GLY A 253 -14.03 15.01 -12.75
C GLY A 253 -14.30 16.52 -12.70
N LEU A 254 -15.00 17.02 -13.69
CA LEU A 254 -15.57 18.36 -13.72
C LEU A 254 -17.10 18.23 -13.78
N LEU A 255 -17.80 18.96 -12.94
CA LEU A 255 -19.23 19.12 -12.99
C LEU A 255 -19.57 20.60 -13.11
N VAL A 256 -20.17 21.01 -14.21
CA VAL A 256 -20.64 22.37 -14.46
C VAL A 256 -22.15 22.39 -14.42
N ARG A 257 -22.75 23.22 -13.58
CA ARG A 257 -24.16 23.54 -13.57
C ARG A 257 -24.42 24.84 -14.31
N THR A 258 -25.25 24.79 -15.34
CA THR A 258 -25.56 25.94 -16.20
C THR A 258 -26.94 25.83 -16.83
N PRO A 259 -27.65 26.96 -17.04
CA PRO A 259 -28.88 26.97 -17.84
C PRO A 259 -28.61 26.80 -19.36
N ARG A 260 -27.34 26.80 -19.80
CA ARG A 260 -26.92 26.58 -21.19
C ARG A 260 -25.97 25.40 -21.34
N PRO A 261 -26.41 24.17 -21.06
CA PRO A 261 -25.56 23.02 -21.02
C PRO A 261 -24.96 22.65 -22.38
N GLU A 262 -25.67 22.87 -23.49
CA GLU A 262 -25.15 22.61 -24.84
C GLU A 262 -23.94 23.50 -25.18
N LEU A 263 -24.03 24.79 -24.83
CA LEU A 263 -22.92 25.71 -25.03
C LEU A 263 -21.71 25.36 -24.13
N ALA A 264 -21.96 24.96 -22.87
CA ALA A 264 -20.93 24.52 -21.98
C ALA A 264 -20.23 23.26 -22.50
N ALA A 265 -20.98 22.26 -22.93
CA ALA A 265 -20.43 21.04 -23.50
C ALA A 265 -19.53 21.29 -24.72
N LYS A 266 -19.99 22.21 -25.61
CA LYS A 266 -19.19 22.64 -26.77
C LYS A 266 -17.86 23.27 -26.35
N VAL A 267 -17.89 24.21 -25.41
CA VAL A 267 -16.67 24.90 -24.90
C VAL A 267 -15.72 23.92 -24.22
N LEU A 268 -16.23 23.00 -23.41
CA LEU A 268 -15.40 21.96 -22.76
C LEU A 268 -14.75 21.03 -23.80
N GLY A 269 -15.48 20.69 -24.87
CA GLY A 269 -14.92 19.90 -25.98
C GLY A 269 -13.84 20.68 -26.75
N GLU A 270 -14.04 21.99 -27.02
CA GLU A 270 -13.05 22.86 -27.66
C GLU A 270 -11.78 23.05 -26.81
N LEU A 271 -11.91 22.95 -25.47
CA LEU A 271 -10.77 22.92 -24.54
C LEU A 271 -10.03 21.58 -24.54
N GLY A 272 -10.52 20.57 -25.24
CA GLY A 272 -9.89 19.24 -25.30
C GLY A 272 -10.16 18.37 -24.07
N LEU A 273 -11.17 18.69 -23.25
CA LEU A 273 -11.55 17.85 -22.13
C LEU A 273 -12.21 16.55 -22.61
N ALA A 274 -11.82 15.44 -22.01
CA ALA A 274 -12.37 14.11 -22.35
C ALA A 274 -13.71 13.85 -21.63
N ALA A 275 -14.45 12.83 -22.11
CA ALA A 275 -15.68 12.33 -21.51
C ALA A 275 -16.75 13.39 -21.25
N VAL A 276 -16.87 14.38 -22.14
CA VAL A 276 -17.91 15.43 -22.02
C VAL A 276 -19.29 14.80 -22.19
N ALA A 277 -20.11 14.86 -21.13
CA ALA A 277 -21.46 14.35 -21.12
C ALA A 277 -22.42 15.39 -20.54
N GLN A 278 -23.65 15.42 -21.07
CA GLN A 278 -24.73 16.35 -20.65
C GLN A 278 -25.87 15.57 -19.98
N ASN A 279 -26.33 16.07 -18.84
CA ASN A 279 -27.51 15.55 -18.15
C ASN A 279 -28.31 16.72 -17.57
N GLY A 280 -29.42 17.06 -18.23
CA GLY A 280 -30.24 18.22 -17.88
C GLY A 280 -29.42 19.52 -17.90
N GLN A 281 -29.38 20.24 -16.78
CA GLN A 281 -28.61 21.48 -16.61
C GLN A 281 -27.16 21.22 -16.11
N GLN A 282 -26.70 20.00 -16.15
CA GLN A 282 -25.34 19.62 -15.72
C GLN A 282 -24.52 19.14 -16.92
N VAL A 283 -23.28 19.54 -16.96
CA VAL A 283 -22.27 19.02 -17.90
C VAL A 283 -21.12 18.46 -17.10
N THR A 284 -20.77 17.22 -17.39
CA THR A 284 -19.61 16.53 -16.78
C THR A 284 -18.50 16.39 -17.80
N ALA A 285 -17.26 16.40 -17.35
CA ALA A 285 -16.09 16.10 -18.16
C ALA A 285 -14.96 15.55 -17.27
N GLU A 286 -13.92 14.99 -17.86
CA GLU A 286 -12.66 14.69 -17.18
C GLU A 286 -11.75 15.91 -17.24
N LEU A 287 -11.34 16.43 -16.07
CA LEU A 287 -10.55 17.66 -15.98
C LEU A 287 -9.11 17.48 -16.48
N GLY A 288 -8.57 16.26 -16.40
CA GLY A 288 -7.18 15.97 -16.78
C GLY A 288 -6.17 16.81 -15.99
N ALA A 289 -5.22 17.41 -16.70
CA ALA A 289 -4.21 18.30 -16.10
C ALA A 289 -4.65 19.79 -16.08
N MET A 290 -5.86 20.09 -16.54
CA MET A 290 -6.34 21.48 -16.63
C MET A 290 -6.77 21.98 -15.24
N LEU A 291 -6.48 23.23 -14.95
CA LEU A 291 -6.90 23.87 -13.69
C LEU A 291 -8.38 24.26 -13.77
N PRO A 292 -9.20 24.01 -12.74
CA PRO A 292 -10.61 24.38 -12.70
C PRO A 292 -10.87 25.86 -12.95
N GLU A 293 -9.97 26.72 -12.49
CA GLU A 293 -10.04 28.17 -12.64
C GLU A 293 -9.99 28.57 -14.12
N VAL A 294 -9.10 27.92 -14.88
CA VAL A 294 -8.95 28.15 -16.32
C VAL A 294 -10.21 27.71 -17.08
N VAL A 295 -10.78 26.58 -16.70
CA VAL A 295 -12.04 26.11 -17.29
C VAL A 295 -13.18 27.08 -16.99
N CYS A 296 -13.28 27.54 -15.75
CA CYS A 296 -14.29 28.51 -15.34
C CYS A 296 -14.18 29.82 -16.14
N GLU A 297 -12.96 30.37 -16.25
CA GLU A 297 -12.67 31.57 -17.03
C GLU A 297 -13.11 31.41 -18.50
N ARG A 298 -12.76 30.30 -19.13
CA ARG A 298 -13.12 30.01 -20.52
C ARG A 298 -14.62 29.89 -20.74
N LEU A 299 -15.32 29.23 -19.83
CA LEU A 299 -16.78 29.14 -19.87
C LEU A 299 -17.43 30.53 -19.80
N VAL A 300 -16.99 31.37 -18.86
CA VAL A 300 -17.53 32.72 -18.68
C VAL A 300 -17.24 33.60 -19.91
N LEU A 301 -16.01 33.55 -20.43
CA LEU A 301 -15.63 34.29 -21.63
C LEU A 301 -16.42 33.87 -22.88
N ALA A 302 -16.81 32.59 -22.94
CA ALA A 302 -17.68 32.07 -24.01
C ALA A 302 -19.17 32.39 -23.80
N GLY A 303 -19.52 33.15 -22.77
CA GLY A 303 -20.93 33.52 -22.48
C GLY A 303 -21.76 32.42 -21.85
N VAL A 304 -21.15 31.43 -21.23
CA VAL A 304 -21.81 30.40 -20.45
C VAL A 304 -22.10 30.91 -19.04
N PRO A 305 -23.35 31.03 -18.60
CA PRO A 305 -23.67 31.34 -17.20
C PRO A 305 -23.31 30.14 -16.32
N VAL A 306 -22.30 30.26 -15.47
CA VAL A 306 -21.86 29.22 -14.55
C VAL A 306 -22.62 29.36 -13.22
N ALA A 307 -23.62 28.52 -12.98
CA ALA A 307 -24.36 28.48 -11.72
C ALA A 307 -23.61 27.70 -10.63
N GLY A 308 -22.72 26.80 -11.02
CA GLY A 308 -21.81 26.06 -10.13
C GLY A 308 -20.76 25.32 -10.92
N LEU A 309 -19.56 25.25 -10.36
CA LEU A 309 -18.46 24.43 -10.87
C LEU A 309 -17.89 23.63 -9.71
N GLU A 310 -17.90 22.34 -9.84
CA GLU A 310 -17.40 21.39 -8.85
C GLU A 310 -16.37 20.47 -9.52
N THR A 311 -15.37 20.06 -8.75
CA THR A 311 -14.41 19.07 -9.21
C THR A 311 -14.57 17.80 -8.38
N PRO A 312 -15.64 16.99 -8.65
CA PRO A 312 -15.82 15.75 -7.94
C PRO A 312 -14.63 14.83 -8.26
N ARG A 313 -13.95 14.36 -7.23
CA ARG A 313 -13.05 13.23 -7.38
C ARG A 313 -13.91 11.99 -7.24
N ARG A 314 -13.73 11.00 -8.11
CA ARG A 314 -14.30 9.67 -7.86
C ARG A 314 -13.87 9.24 -6.48
N SER A 315 -14.81 8.76 -5.67
CA SER A 315 -14.44 8.20 -4.38
C SER A 315 -13.55 6.98 -4.63
N LEU A 316 -12.61 6.72 -3.75
CA LEU A 316 -11.83 5.48 -3.86
C LEU A 316 -12.75 4.25 -3.74
N GLU A 317 -13.91 4.40 -3.10
CA GLU A 317 -14.94 3.38 -3.04
C GLU A 317 -15.51 3.06 -4.42
N ASP A 318 -15.83 4.07 -5.24
CA ASP A 318 -16.32 3.88 -6.61
C ASP A 318 -15.27 3.17 -7.49
N GLU A 319 -14.00 3.58 -7.39
CA GLU A 319 -12.90 2.92 -8.12
C GLU A 319 -12.67 1.50 -7.62
N PHE A 320 -12.78 1.28 -6.31
CA PHE A 320 -12.66 -0.06 -5.75
C PHE A 320 -13.81 -0.97 -6.21
N VAL A 321 -15.05 -0.49 -6.17
CA VAL A 321 -16.23 -1.21 -6.70
C VAL A 321 -16.04 -1.52 -8.17
N HIS A 322 -15.51 -0.58 -8.96
CA HIS A 322 -15.23 -0.80 -10.38
C HIS A 322 -14.18 -1.89 -10.60
N LEU A 323 -13.11 -1.93 -9.79
CA LEU A 323 -12.05 -2.92 -9.87
C LEU A 323 -12.47 -4.30 -9.34
N THR A 324 -13.29 -4.32 -8.30
CA THR A 324 -13.67 -5.56 -7.61
C THR A 324 -15.04 -6.08 -8.02
N GLY A 325 -15.90 -5.23 -8.60
CA GLY A 325 -17.28 -5.57 -8.94
C GLY A 325 -18.20 -5.76 -7.73
N GLU A 326 -17.70 -5.57 -6.51
CA GLU A 326 -18.42 -5.74 -5.25
C GLU A 326 -17.98 -4.64 -4.28
N GLY A 327 -18.93 -4.08 -3.51
CA GLY A 327 -18.63 -3.19 -2.40
C GLY A 327 -17.88 -3.93 -1.26
N PHE A 328 -17.35 -3.20 -0.30
CA PHE A 328 -16.63 -3.76 0.86
C PHE A 328 -17.51 -4.58 1.81
N ASP A 329 -18.83 -4.36 1.79
CA ASP A 329 -19.81 -5.00 2.65
C ASP A 329 -20.54 -6.11 1.89
N VAL A 330 -19.89 -7.26 1.75
CA VAL A 330 -20.59 -8.52 1.48
C VAL A 330 -20.23 -9.47 2.61
N ASP A 331 -21.19 -9.64 3.52
CA ASP A 331 -21.20 -10.61 4.61
C ASP A 331 -20.87 -12.04 4.16
#